data_6982b08e2ba0d1434bd3b31766599d42
#
_entry.id   6982b08e2ba0d1434bd3b31766599d42
#
_cell.length_a   1.000
_cell.length_b   1.000
_cell.length_c   1.000
_cell.angle_alpha   90.00
_cell.angle_beta   90.00
_cell.angle_gamma   90.00
#
_symmetry.space_group_name_H-M   'P 1'
#
loop_
_entity.id
_entity.type
_entity.pdbx_description
1 polymer ?
#
loop_
_entity_poly.entity_id
_entity_poly.type
_entity_poly.pdbx_seq_one_letter_code
_entity_poly.pdbx_strand_id
1 'polypeptide(L)'
;MYDQAVGARFHIYNSLFLNLPFRNISRTGTLLPLLQQYSHEGFEKGQSAIQIIDQFFDDLTPQASQQERFDLLFNFIQYIERQVALFDSVEDSAFEAVNDMNGKGTVKALLIRSRIEGKEEALKKRLEELSIRVVLTAHPTQFYPGHVLGILTDLEQSIRENNIPQINALLRQLGKTGFINKDKPTPYDEAVSLTWFLENIFYQVIGQIIRKLCEGLNIPLIDWKNTRLLTIGFWPGGDRDGNPFVTTDITVRVADKLRESILKCYYRDLRILRRRLTFQGVHSLIIAIEQKVYEMAYTHHPVYSSPLVLVDELMHVRALLLNDHEGLFLELLDDLILRIRIFGFHFASLDIRQDSRKHEQVWKTLNDKLTQQKKGLDWKSWEQANSQKQMEELLAITTNPVFLTLDDPLAEETIRSISAIKSIQQQNGESGCHRYVISNCQKPAHVIQVFQLASLLISENHHLPLDIVPLFETIDDLANAPEIMSELYHLPAYRRHLQLRGE
;
A
#
# COMPACT_ATOMS: atom_id res chain seq x y z
N MET A 1 19.90 -23.16 14.14
CA MET A 1 20.32 -21.84 13.63
C MET A 1 19.36 -20.75 14.11
N TYR A 2 18.06 -20.88 13.85
CA TYR A 2 17.05 -19.90 14.32
C TYR A 2 17.05 -19.73 15.85
N ASP A 3 16.98 -20.82 16.61
CA ASP A 3 16.99 -20.78 18.09
C ASP A 3 18.24 -20.10 18.68
N GLN A 4 19.39 -20.18 18.00
CA GLN A 4 20.60 -19.50 18.45
C GLN A 4 20.64 -18.03 18.04
N ALA A 5 20.20 -17.72 16.85
CA ALA A 5 20.26 -16.35 16.31
C ALA A 5 19.15 -15.46 16.86
N VAL A 6 17.97 -16.01 17.08
CA VAL A 6 16.76 -15.29 17.53
C VAL A 6 16.38 -15.68 18.96
N GLY A 7 16.07 -16.94 19.22
CA GLY A 7 15.55 -17.40 20.50
C GLY A 7 16.45 -17.06 21.68
N ALA A 8 17.74 -17.43 21.61
CA ALA A 8 18.68 -17.14 22.70
C ALA A 8 18.89 -15.64 22.94
N ARG A 9 19.01 -14.85 21.87
CA ARG A 9 19.11 -13.38 21.98
C ARG A 9 17.86 -12.76 22.58
N PHE A 10 16.68 -13.19 22.12
CA PHE A 10 15.43 -12.74 22.68
C PHE A 10 15.34 -13.01 24.18
N HIS A 11 15.68 -14.22 24.63
CA HIS A 11 15.67 -14.56 26.06
C HIS A 11 16.61 -13.68 26.88
N ILE A 12 17.82 -13.39 26.37
CA ILE A 12 18.77 -12.50 27.04
C ILE A 12 18.20 -11.09 27.17
N TYR A 13 17.73 -10.49 26.08
CA TYR A 13 17.23 -9.12 26.09
C TYR A 13 15.90 -9.01 26.84
N ASN A 14 15.02 -10.00 26.75
CA ASN A 14 13.82 -10.07 27.54
C ASN A 14 14.10 -10.16 29.04
N SER A 15 15.15 -10.89 29.44
CA SER A 15 15.60 -10.93 30.84
C SER A 15 16.09 -9.56 31.31
N LEU A 16 16.82 -8.82 30.48
CA LEU A 16 17.21 -7.43 30.78
C LEU A 16 15.98 -6.54 30.93
N PHE A 17 15.01 -6.70 30.04
CA PHE A 17 13.78 -5.93 30.06
C PHE A 17 12.93 -6.21 31.31
N LEU A 18 12.82 -7.46 31.76
CA LEU A 18 12.14 -7.87 32.98
C LEU A 18 12.74 -7.28 34.25
N ASN A 19 14.05 -7.05 34.25
CA ASN A 19 14.78 -6.53 35.41
C ASN A 19 14.83 -5.01 35.49
N LEU A 20 14.20 -4.30 34.54
CA LEU A 20 14.18 -2.83 34.57
C LEU A 20 13.30 -2.33 35.72
N PRO A 21 13.75 -1.32 36.49
CA PRO A 21 13.04 -0.85 37.71
C PRO A 21 11.85 0.06 37.39
N PHE A 22 10.93 -0.39 36.51
CA PHE A 22 9.74 0.38 36.18
C PHE A 22 8.51 -0.12 36.94
N ARG A 23 7.71 0.82 37.41
CA ARG A 23 6.49 0.54 38.17
C ARG A 23 5.54 -0.42 37.42
N ASN A 24 5.52 -0.33 36.11
CA ASN A 24 4.65 -1.13 35.24
C ASN A 24 5.20 -2.55 34.95
N ILE A 25 6.47 -2.81 35.25
CA ILE A 25 7.12 -4.11 34.99
C ILE A 25 7.40 -4.88 36.29
N SER A 26 7.53 -4.18 37.43
CA SER A 26 8.06 -4.76 38.68
C SER A 26 7.27 -5.93 39.28
N ARG A 27 5.98 -6.09 38.98
CA ARG A 27 5.19 -7.28 39.37
C ARG A 27 4.92 -8.21 38.20
N THR A 28 5.04 -7.71 36.98
CA THR A 28 4.72 -8.42 35.73
C THR A 28 5.65 -9.60 35.53
N GLY A 29 6.95 -9.42 35.80
CA GLY A 29 7.96 -10.47 35.67
C GLY A 29 7.71 -11.72 36.54
N THR A 30 7.03 -11.55 37.68
CA THR A 30 6.69 -12.66 38.57
C THR A 30 5.28 -13.21 38.33
N LEU A 31 4.31 -12.32 38.17
CA LEU A 31 2.89 -12.71 38.12
C LEU A 31 2.47 -13.19 36.71
N LEU A 32 3.05 -12.68 35.65
CA LEU A 32 2.67 -13.11 34.27
C LEU A 32 3.01 -14.58 34.00
N PRO A 33 4.20 -15.12 34.35
CA PRO A 33 4.47 -16.54 34.23
C PRO A 33 3.52 -17.41 35.07
N LEU A 34 3.12 -16.93 36.24
CA LEU A 34 2.12 -17.63 37.06
C LEU A 34 0.74 -17.61 36.40
N LEU A 35 0.31 -16.48 35.84
CA LEU A 35 -0.95 -16.43 35.06
C LEU A 35 -0.91 -17.39 33.86
N GLN A 36 0.23 -17.50 33.19
CA GLN A 36 0.42 -18.47 32.10
C GLN A 36 0.23 -19.92 32.60
N GLN A 37 0.79 -20.25 33.76
CA GLN A 37 0.60 -21.57 34.38
C GLN A 37 -0.87 -21.82 34.73
N TYR A 38 -1.54 -20.87 35.44
CA TYR A 38 -2.96 -20.94 35.73
C TYR A 38 -3.83 -21.11 34.47
N SER A 39 -3.47 -20.41 33.40
CA SER A 39 -4.16 -20.53 32.12
C SER A 39 -4.04 -21.93 31.54
N HIS A 40 -2.84 -22.48 31.51
CA HIS A 40 -2.58 -23.83 31.00
C HIS A 40 -3.36 -24.89 31.79
N GLU A 41 -3.22 -24.89 33.10
CA GLU A 41 -3.92 -25.83 33.98
C GLU A 41 -5.42 -25.66 33.95
N GLY A 42 -5.92 -24.41 33.86
CA GLY A 42 -7.37 -24.13 33.82
C GLY A 42 -8.01 -24.58 32.51
N PHE A 43 -7.35 -24.35 31.37
CA PHE A 43 -7.85 -24.82 30.08
C PHE A 43 -7.86 -26.36 29.99
N GLU A 44 -6.85 -27.05 30.54
CA GLU A 44 -6.86 -28.51 30.63
C GLU A 44 -8.04 -29.05 31.47
N LYS A 45 -8.44 -28.29 32.48
CA LYS A 45 -9.62 -28.61 33.32
C LYS A 45 -10.96 -28.14 32.74
N GLY A 46 -10.95 -27.51 31.55
CA GLY A 46 -12.15 -26.99 30.89
C GLY A 46 -12.73 -25.72 31.54
N GLN A 47 -11.93 -24.97 32.30
CA GLN A 47 -12.37 -23.72 32.92
C GLN A 47 -12.47 -22.59 31.87
N SER A 48 -13.41 -21.67 32.08
CA SER A 48 -13.50 -20.46 31.27
C SER A 48 -12.39 -19.46 31.64
N ALA A 49 -12.07 -18.54 30.71
CA ALA A 49 -11.08 -17.49 30.94
C ALA A 49 -11.40 -16.65 32.21
N ILE A 50 -12.68 -16.38 32.48
CA ILE A 50 -13.11 -15.65 33.68
C ILE A 50 -12.78 -16.44 34.95
N GLN A 51 -13.10 -17.72 34.98
CA GLN A 51 -12.81 -18.59 36.13
C GLN A 51 -11.31 -18.69 36.40
N ILE A 52 -10.49 -18.78 35.36
CA ILE A 52 -9.03 -18.80 35.48
C ILE A 52 -8.51 -17.49 36.08
N ILE A 53 -8.98 -16.37 35.57
CA ILE A 53 -8.57 -15.04 36.05
C ILE A 53 -9.02 -14.82 37.50
N ASP A 54 -10.24 -15.17 37.85
CA ASP A 54 -10.75 -15.03 39.21
C ASP A 54 -9.93 -15.89 40.17
N GLN A 55 -9.69 -17.16 39.84
CA GLN A 55 -8.86 -18.04 40.63
C GLN A 55 -7.43 -17.50 40.80
N PHE A 56 -6.81 -17.01 39.73
CA PHE A 56 -5.50 -16.40 39.79
C PHE A 56 -5.41 -15.23 40.77
N PHE A 57 -6.41 -14.34 40.74
CA PHE A 57 -6.44 -13.20 41.63
C PHE A 57 -6.77 -13.57 43.08
N ASP A 58 -7.68 -14.51 43.30
CA ASP A 58 -8.07 -14.95 44.63
C ASP A 58 -6.93 -15.70 45.35
N ASP A 59 -6.13 -16.45 44.60
CA ASP A 59 -4.97 -17.16 45.16
C ASP A 59 -3.77 -16.26 45.41
N LEU A 60 -3.47 -15.33 44.50
CA LEU A 60 -2.21 -14.57 44.55
C LEU A 60 -2.35 -13.15 45.06
N THR A 61 -3.52 -12.54 44.89
CA THR A 61 -3.76 -11.16 45.29
C THR A 61 -5.18 -10.94 45.86
N PRO A 62 -5.58 -11.70 46.92
CA PRO A 62 -6.96 -11.70 47.43
C PRO A 62 -7.43 -10.33 47.96
N GLN A 63 -6.48 -9.46 48.31
CA GLN A 63 -6.78 -8.11 48.84
C GLN A 63 -6.89 -7.05 47.69
N ALA A 64 -6.61 -7.41 46.45
CA ALA A 64 -6.67 -6.47 45.37
C ALA A 64 -8.11 -6.07 45.02
N SER A 65 -8.36 -4.75 45.00
CA SER A 65 -9.60 -4.21 44.49
C SER A 65 -9.80 -4.53 42.99
N GLN A 66 -11.02 -4.42 42.54
CA GLN A 66 -11.33 -4.65 41.12
C GLN A 66 -10.50 -3.75 40.19
N GLN A 67 -10.28 -2.49 40.58
CA GLN A 67 -9.45 -1.57 39.80
C GLN A 67 -7.99 -2.02 39.75
N GLU A 68 -7.42 -2.48 40.84
CA GLU A 68 -6.05 -3.00 40.88
C GLU A 68 -5.89 -4.28 40.07
N ARG A 69 -6.93 -5.15 40.05
CA ARG A 69 -6.95 -6.34 39.17
C ARG A 69 -6.92 -5.93 37.68
N PHE A 70 -7.74 -4.96 37.28
CA PHE A 70 -7.73 -4.44 35.92
C PHE A 70 -6.41 -3.75 35.56
N ASP A 71 -5.86 -2.94 36.45
CA ASP A 71 -4.58 -2.28 36.23
C ASP A 71 -3.45 -3.32 36.03
N LEU A 72 -3.47 -4.41 36.76
CA LEU A 72 -2.49 -5.49 36.61
C LEU A 72 -2.65 -6.23 35.27
N LEU A 73 -3.87 -6.58 34.87
CA LEU A 73 -4.14 -7.18 33.56
C LEU A 73 -3.71 -6.25 32.42
N PHE A 74 -3.99 -4.96 32.56
CA PHE A 74 -3.55 -3.98 31.58
C PHE A 74 -2.02 -3.88 31.48
N ASN A 75 -1.34 -3.96 32.63
CA ASN A 75 0.13 -4.01 32.66
C ASN A 75 0.67 -5.30 31.98
N PHE A 76 -0.01 -6.44 32.12
CA PHE A 76 0.35 -7.66 31.41
C PHE A 76 0.24 -7.49 29.91
N ILE A 77 -0.87 -6.92 29.42
CA ILE A 77 -1.07 -6.64 27.99
C ILE A 77 0.04 -5.72 27.49
N GLN A 78 0.28 -4.61 28.15
CA GLN A 78 1.35 -3.67 27.78
C GLN A 78 2.74 -4.32 27.74
N TYR A 79 3.00 -5.23 28.65
CA TYR A 79 4.27 -5.95 28.68
C TYR A 79 4.38 -6.93 27.53
N ILE A 80 3.32 -7.69 27.22
CA ILE A 80 3.28 -8.63 26.08
C ILE A 80 3.47 -7.88 24.78
N GLU A 81 2.82 -6.74 24.58
CA GLU A 81 3.03 -5.89 23.40
C GLU A 81 4.51 -5.52 23.22
N ARG A 82 5.19 -5.17 24.31
CA ARG A 82 6.62 -4.84 24.26
C ARG A 82 7.52 -6.05 24.03
N GLN A 83 7.12 -7.22 24.52
CA GLN A 83 7.83 -8.48 24.21
C GLN A 83 7.72 -8.81 22.71
N VAL A 84 6.54 -8.63 22.11
CA VAL A 84 6.35 -8.83 20.66
C VAL A 84 7.24 -7.86 19.88
N ALA A 85 7.20 -6.57 20.23
CA ALA A 85 8.03 -5.56 19.58
C ALA A 85 9.54 -5.85 19.72
N LEU A 86 9.99 -6.31 20.90
CA LEU A 86 11.37 -6.75 21.10
C LEU A 86 11.69 -7.97 20.23
N PHE A 87 10.77 -8.94 20.16
CA PHE A 87 10.97 -10.14 19.36
C PHE A 87 11.13 -9.80 17.88
N ASP A 88 10.27 -8.94 17.35
CA ASP A 88 10.34 -8.45 15.96
C ASP A 88 11.70 -7.81 15.68
N SER A 89 12.19 -6.91 16.56
CA SER A 89 13.52 -6.29 16.39
C SER A 89 14.67 -7.30 16.43
N VAL A 90 14.57 -8.35 17.27
CA VAL A 90 15.59 -9.41 17.33
C VAL A 90 15.55 -10.26 16.07
N GLU A 91 14.37 -10.64 15.59
CA GLU A 91 14.20 -11.43 14.38
C GLU A 91 14.68 -10.66 13.15
N ASP A 92 14.30 -9.40 13.00
CA ASP A 92 14.75 -8.53 11.91
C ASP A 92 16.29 -8.36 11.92
N SER A 93 16.89 -8.19 13.10
CA SER A 93 18.35 -8.10 13.23
C SER A 93 19.08 -9.37 12.78
N ALA A 94 18.43 -10.53 12.90
CA ALA A 94 18.97 -11.83 12.54
C ALA A 94 18.58 -12.31 11.14
N PHE A 95 17.80 -11.51 10.37
CA PHE A 95 17.20 -11.93 9.11
C PHE A 95 18.18 -12.58 8.14
N GLU A 96 19.36 -11.97 7.93
CA GLU A 96 20.39 -12.51 7.04
C GLU A 96 21.05 -13.79 7.57
N ALA A 97 21.04 -13.99 8.90
CA ALA A 97 21.63 -15.18 9.53
C ALA A 97 20.71 -16.40 9.47
N VAL A 98 19.38 -16.17 9.48
CA VAL A 98 18.38 -17.25 9.52
C VAL A 98 17.79 -17.57 8.13
N ASN A 99 17.96 -16.68 7.15
CA ASN A 99 17.48 -16.86 5.79
C ASN A 99 18.64 -17.10 4.81
N ASP A 100 18.44 -18.01 3.88
CA ASP A 100 19.38 -18.18 2.78
C ASP A 100 19.16 -17.10 1.73
N MET A 101 19.95 -16.01 1.82
CA MET A 101 19.87 -14.86 0.91
C MET A 101 20.22 -15.19 -0.54
N ASN A 102 20.67 -16.39 -0.84
CA ASN A 102 20.98 -16.90 -2.18
C ASN A 102 20.14 -18.13 -2.54
N GLY A 103 19.26 -18.56 -1.63
CA GLY A 103 18.49 -19.78 -1.72
C GLY A 103 17.29 -19.68 -2.66
N LYS A 104 16.52 -20.77 -2.68
CA LYS A 104 15.28 -20.88 -3.48
C LYS A 104 14.32 -19.73 -3.16
N GLY A 105 13.81 -19.08 -4.20
CA GLY A 105 12.91 -17.92 -4.09
C GLY A 105 13.62 -16.57 -4.24
N THR A 106 14.94 -16.52 -4.31
CA THR A 106 15.68 -15.29 -4.58
C THR A 106 15.87 -15.04 -6.08
N VAL A 107 16.06 -13.77 -6.46
CA VAL A 107 16.41 -13.40 -7.84
C VAL A 107 17.69 -14.11 -8.30
N LYS A 108 18.68 -14.23 -7.42
CA LYS A 108 19.94 -14.92 -7.73
C LYS A 108 19.72 -16.41 -8.07
N ALA A 109 18.93 -17.11 -7.24
CA ALA A 109 18.61 -18.51 -7.51
C ALA A 109 17.80 -18.69 -8.82
N LEU A 110 16.86 -17.78 -9.12
CA LEU A 110 16.11 -17.77 -10.37
C LEU A 110 17.06 -17.66 -11.58
N LEU A 111 18.00 -16.73 -11.55
CA LEU A 111 18.98 -16.50 -12.62
C LEU A 111 19.93 -17.71 -12.80
N ILE A 112 20.45 -18.25 -11.70
CA ILE A 112 21.31 -19.45 -11.75
C ILE A 112 20.53 -20.63 -12.33
N ARG A 113 19.30 -20.85 -11.88
CA ARG A 113 18.46 -21.94 -12.36
C ARG A 113 18.13 -21.81 -13.85
N SER A 114 17.75 -20.61 -14.31
CA SER A 114 17.45 -20.37 -15.72
C SER A 114 18.65 -20.66 -16.63
N ARG A 115 19.87 -20.36 -16.16
CA ARG A 115 21.13 -20.64 -16.87
C ARG A 115 21.43 -22.14 -16.92
N ILE A 116 21.31 -22.85 -15.77
CA ILE A 116 21.53 -24.31 -15.71
C ILE A 116 20.53 -25.06 -16.61
N GLU A 117 19.27 -24.60 -16.63
CA GLU A 117 18.22 -25.23 -17.45
C GLU A 117 18.22 -24.75 -18.91
N GLY A 118 19.10 -23.83 -19.31
CA GLY A 118 19.13 -23.26 -20.67
C GLY A 118 17.88 -22.44 -21.03
N LYS A 119 17.22 -21.84 -20.03
CA LYS A 119 15.94 -21.13 -20.19
C LYS A 119 16.07 -19.62 -20.05
N GLU A 120 17.24 -19.03 -20.24
CA GLU A 120 17.46 -17.58 -20.07
C GLU A 120 16.58 -16.75 -21.03
N GLU A 121 16.46 -17.16 -22.30
CA GLU A 121 15.62 -16.45 -23.27
C GLU A 121 14.12 -16.59 -22.96
N ALA A 122 13.68 -17.75 -22.47
CA ALA A 122 12.29 -17.93 -22.02
C ALA A 122 11.99 -17.07 -20.79
N LEU A 123 12.95 -16.91 -19.87
CA LEU A 123 12.85 -16.04 -18.71
C LEU A 123 12.75 -14.57 -19.14
N LYS A 124 13.60 -14.11 -20.08
CA LYS A 124 13.54 -12.75 -20.62
C LYS A 124 12.15 -12.44 -21.17
N LYS A 125 11.66 -13.31 -22.06
CA LYS A 125 10.32 -13.17 -22.63
C LYS A 125 9.23 -13.14 -21.56
N ARG A 126 9.30 -14.00 -20.54
CA ARG A 126 8.31 -14.02 -19.44
C ARG A 126 8.37 -12.74 -18.61
N LEU A 127 9.55 -12.21 -18.35
CA LEU A 127 9.73 -10.95 -17.61
C LEU A 127 9.21 -9.72 -18.37
N GLU A 128 9.14 -9.76 -19.71
CA GLU A 128 8.53 -8.67 -20.50
C GLU A 128 7.01 -8.55 -20.28
N GLU A 129 6.34 -9.67 -19.96
CA GLU A 129 4.88 -9.74 -19.79
C GLU A 129 4.45 -9.80 -18.31
N LEU A 130 5.32 -10.25 -17.43
CA LEU A 130 5.01 -10.45 -16.00
C LEU A 130 4.73 -9.13 -15.32
N SER A 131 3.64 -9.09 -14.56
CA SER A 131 3.33 -7.99 -13.65
C SER A 131 3.01 -8.53 -12.27
N ILE A 132 3.66 -7.99 -11.26
CA ILE A 132 3.43 -8.27 -9.85
C ILE A 132 3.03 -6.97 -9.18
N ARG A 133 1.86 -6.97 -8.53
CA ARG A 133 1.37 -5.82 -7.81
C ARG A 133 1.38 -6.10 -6.30
N VAL A 134 2.17 -5.32 -5.59
CA VAL A 134 2.18 -5.29 -4.11
C VAL A 134 1.21 -4.21 -3.66
N VAL A 135 0.23 -4.56 -2.85
CA VAL A 135 -0.78 -3.59 -2.36
C VAL A 135 -0.49 -3.25 -0.91
N LEU A 136 -0.30 -1.98 -0.63
CA LEU A 136 -0.20 -1.44 0.72
C LEU A 136 -1.58 -1.12 1.25
N THR A 137 -1.93 -1.74 2.38
CA THR A 137 -3.21 -1.54 3.06
C THR A 137 -2.97 -0.94 4.44
N ALA A 138 -3.90 -0.13 4.93
CA ALA A 138 -3.88 0.29 6.32
C ALA A 138 -4.56 -0.76 7.19
N HIS A 139 -3.86 -1.19 8.26
CA HIS A 139 -4.45 -2.06 9.26
C HIS A 139 -4.28 -1.42 10.65
N PRO A 140 -5.34 -0.79 11.21
CA PRO A 140 -5.23 0.03 12.43
C PRO A 140 -4.64 -0.70 13.64
N THR A 141 -4.75 -2.02 13.68
CA THR A 141 -4.26 -2.85 14.78
C THR A 141 -2.78 -3.19 14.72
N GLN A 142 -2.11 -2.91 13.59
CA GLN A 142 -0.69 -3.26 13.36
C GLN A 142 0.25 -2.06 13.36
N PHE A 143 -0.27 -0.84 13.55
CA PHE A 143 0.56 0.35 13.54
C PHE A 143 1.11 0.65 14.92
N TYR A 144 2.41 0.42 15.09
CA TYR A 144 3.12 1.09 16.15
C TYR A 144 3.16 2.60 15.89
N PRO A 145 2.94 3.44 16.90
CA PRO A 145 3.16 4.88 16.75
C PRO A 145 4.57 5.18 16.22
N GLY A 146 4.73 6.25 15.45
CA GLY A 146 6.01 6.57 14.80
C GLY A 146 7.21 6.62 15.75
N HIS A 147 7.01 7.07 17.00
CA HIS A 147 8.05 7.06 18.03
C HIS A 147 8.42 5.66 18.52
N VAL A 148 7.50 4.68 18.47
CA VAL A 148 7.79 3.27 18.74
C VAL A 148 8.57 2.65 17.59
N LEU A 149 8.15 2.90 16.34
CA LEU A 149 8.88 2.45 15.15
C LEU A 149 10.33 2.94 15.14
N GLY A 150 10.58 4.19 15.53
CA GLY A 150 11.94 4.71 15.68
C GLY A 150 12.76 3.92 16.69
N ILE A 151 12.18 3.58 17.85
CA ILE A 151 12.87 2.76 18.86
C ILE A 151 13.17 1.35 18.32
N LEU A 152 12.23 0.73 17.58
CA LEU A 152 12.42 -0.61 17.04
C LEU A 152 13.51 -0.64 15.98
N THR A 153 13.56 0.34 15.09
CA THR A 153 14.62 0.49 14.08
C THR A 153 15.99 0.67 14.72
N ASP A 154 16.11 1.53 15.74
CA ASP A 154 17.36 1.75 16.46
C ASP A 154 17.78 0.48 17.25
N LEU A 155 16.80 -0.26 17.80
CA LEU A 155 17.03 -1.49 18.54
C LEU A 155 17.52 -2.60 17.61
N GLU A 156 16.90 -2.80 16.45
CA GLU A 156 17.34 -3.73 15.41
C GLU A 156 18.81 -3.48 15.04
N GLN A 157 19.15 -2.22 14.73
CA GLN A 157 20.52 -1.84 14.38
C GLN A 157 21.50 -2.11 15.54
N SER A 158 21.14 -1.72 16.76
CA SER A 158 21.99 -1.92 17.95
C SER A 158 22.21 -3.41 18.26
N ILE A 159 21.20 -4.26 18.03
CA ILE A 159 21.29 -5.72 18.17
C ILE A 159 22.23 -6.31 17.10
N ARG A 160 22.11 -5.83 15.85
CA ARG A 160 22.99 -6.24 14.74
C ARG A 160 24.45 -5.90 15.03
N GLU A 161 24.72 -4.73 15.58
CA GLU A 161 26.03 -4.25 15.97
C GLU A 161 26.52 -4.83 17.32
N ASN A 162 25.68 -5.56 18.04
CA ASN A 162 25.94 -6.08 19.39
C ASN A 162 26.33 -4.98 20.41
N ASN A 163 25.68 -3.80 20.29
CA ASN A 163 25.93 -2.66 21.16
C ASN A 163 25.08 -2.73 22.45
N ILE A 164 25.57 -3.49 23.43
CA ILE A 164 24.83 -3.75 24.69
C ILE A 164 24.44 -2.48 25.47
N PRO A 165 25.30 -1.45 25.60
CA PRO A 165 24.88 -0.20 26.27
C PRO A 165 23.69 0.47 25.58
N GLN A 166 23.69 0.53 24.24
CA GLN A 166 22.62 1.13 23.48
C GLN A 166 21.33 0.29 23.54
N ILE A 167 21.46 -1.04 23.42
CA ILE A 167 20.32 -1.96 23.60
C ILE A 167 19.64 -1.73 24.95
N ASN A 168 20.42 -1.64 26.05
CA ASN A 168 19.87 -1.40 27.37
C ASN A 168 19.15 -0.03 27.46
N ALA A 169 19.72 1.01 26.86
CA ALA A 169 19.09 2.34 26.83
C ALA A 169 17.76 2.30 26.05
N LEU A 170 17.71 1.64 24.89
CA LEU A 170 16.52 1.50 24.05
C LEU A 170 15.45 0.63 24.72
N LEU A 171 15.81 -0.46 25.39
CA LEU A 171 14.88 -1.25 26.20
C LEU A 171 14.25 -0.43 27.34
N ARG A 172 15.04 0.43 27.98
CA ARG A 172 14.53 1.34 28.99
C ARG A 172 13.58 2.39 28.41
N GLN A 173 13.90 2.90 27.23
CA GLN A 173 13.01 3.81 26.48
C GLN A 173 11.71 3.12 26.10
N LEU A 174 11.79 1.92 25.52
CA LEU A 174 10.63 1.10 25.15
C LEU A 174 9.71 0.81 26.34
N GLY A 175 10.30 0.50 27.50
CA GLY A 175 9.55 0.28 28.75
C GLY A 175 8.76 1.52 29.22
N LYS A 176 9.26 2.72 28.94
CA LYS A 176 8.60 4.00 29.32
C LYS A 176 7.67 4.56 28.25
N THR A 177 7.76 4.05 27.03
CA THR A 177 6.99 4.56 25.91
C THR A 177 5.60 3.94 25.88
N GLY A 178 4.57 4.77 25.72
CA GLY A 178 3.20 4.30 25.51
C GLY A 178 3.02 3.78 24.08
N PHE A 179 2.39 2.60 23.94
CA PHE A 179 2.08 2.00 22.64
C PHE A 179 0.67 2.38 22.16
N ILE A 180 -0.17 2.83 23.06
CA ILE A 180 -1.56 3.17 22.77
C ILE A 180 -1.62 4.63 22.34
N ASN A 181 -2.05 4.87 21.11
CA ASN A 181 -2.47 6.20 20.71
C ASN A 181 -3.81 6.52 21.38
N LYS A 182 -3.90 7.69 22.03
CA LYS A 182 -5.16 8.16 22.61
C LYS A 182 -6.17 8.52 21.54
N ASP A 183 -5.69 9.03 20.41
CA ASP A 183 -6.50 9.40 19.27
C ASP A 183 -6.34 8.35 18.16
N LYS A 184 -7.47 7.92 17.59
CA LYS A 184 -7.47 7.00 16.44
C LYS A 184 -6.88 7.76 15.24
N PRO A 185 -5.86 7.21 14.54
CA PRO A 185 -5.32 7.84 13.35
C PRO A 185 -6.40 8.02 12.29
N THR A 186 -6.36 9.14 11.59
CA THR A 186 -7.21 9.38 10.44
C THR A 186 -6.71 8.57 9.23
N PRO A 187 -7.56 8.31 8.21
CA PRO A 187 -7.11 7.66 6.98
C PRO A 187 -5.95 8.40 6.28
N TYR A 188 -5.85 9.71 6.48
CA TYR A 188 -4.71 10.49 5.98
C TYR A 188 -3.42 10.23 6.77
N ASP A 189 -3.51 10.13 8.10
CA ASP A 189 -2.35 9.81 8.95
C ASP A 189 -1.80 8.42 8.62
N GLU A 190 -2.68 7.46 8.38
CA GLU A 190 -2.32 6.11 7.94
C GLU A 190 -1.58 6.15 6.59
N ALA A 191 -2.10 6.91 5.63
CA ALA A 191 -1.45 7.09 4.33
C ALA A 191 -0.06 7.73 4.47
N VAL A 192 0.07 8.78 5.28
CA VAL A 192 1.36 9.45 5.54
C VAL A 192 2.37 8.47 6.16
N SER A 193 1.95 7.64 7.11
CA SER A 193 2.81 6.64 7.74
C SER A 193 3.35 5.63 6.72
N LEU A 194 2.52 5.18 5.77
CA LEU A 194 2.94 4.24 4.74
C LEU A 194 3.82 4.90 3.65
N THR A 195 3.72 6.21 3.42
CA THR A 195 4.63 6.89 2.48
C THR A 195 6.08 6.82 2.94
N TRP A 196 6.35 6.68 4.24
CA TRP A 196 7.70 6.46 4.74
C TRP A 196 8.35 5.20 4.15
N PHE A 197 7.60 4.08 4.11
CA PHE A 197 8.07 2.83 3.50
C PHE A 197 8.28 2.97 2.00
N LEU A 198 7.40 3.71 1.31
CA LEU A 198 7.58 4.02 -0.10
C LEU A 198 8.90 4.75 -0.35
N GLU A 199 9.17 5.82 0.41
CA GLU A 199 10.35 6.68 0.24
C GLU A 199 11.66 6.01 0.65
N ASN A 200 11.65 5.19 1.70
CA ASN A 200 12.88 4.68 2.31
C ASN A 200 13.18 3.22 1.95
N ILE A 201 12.20 2.45 1.48
CA ILE A 201 12.36 1.04 1.13
C ILE A 201 12.04 0.80 -0.34
N PHE A 202 10.77 0.93 -0.76
CA PHE A 202 10.32 0.52 -2.09
C PHE A 202 11.00 1.27 -3.21
N TYR A 203 11.25 2.57 -3.05
CA TYR A 203 11.93 3.40 -4.04
C TYR A 203 13.31 2.85 -4.44
N GLN A 204 14.06 2.35 -3.47
CA GLN A 204 15.39 1.80 -3.72
C GLN A 204 15.32 0.32 -4.15
N VAL A 205 14.56 -0.49 -3.42
CA VAL A 205 14.55 -1.95 -3.58
C VAL A 205 14.00 -2.38 -4.94
N ILE A 206 12.94 -1.74 -5.44
CA ILE A 206 12.37 -2.10 -6.76
C ILE A 206 13.40 -1.83 -7.87
N GLY A 207 14.07 -0.69 -7.86
CA GLY A 207 15.14 -0.40 -8.81
C GLY A 207 16.30 -1.41 -8.73
N GLN A 208 16.70 -1.80 -7.52
CA GLN A 208 17.75 -2.80 -7.30
C GLN A 208 17.37 -4.20 -7.80
N ILE A 209 16.11 -4.62 -7.62
CA ILE A 209 15.62 -5.91 -8.15
C ILE A 209 15.73 -5.94 -9.66
N ILE A 210 15.27 -4.88 -10.34
CA ILE A 210 15.32 -4.79 -11.80
C ILE A 210 16.78 -4.74 -12.28
N ARG A 211 17.63 -3.97 -11.63
CA ARG A 211 19.08 -3.95 -11.92
C ARG A 211 19.71 -5.34 -11.82
N LYS A 212 19.45 -6.10 -10.76
CA LYS A 212 19.96 -7.47 -10.60
C LYS A 212 19.45 -8.40 -11.70
N LEU A 213 18.21 -8.25 -12.14
CA LEU A 213 17.68 -9.01 -13.28
C LEU A 213 18.40 -8.64 -14.56
N CYS A 214 18.60 -7.35 -14.83
CA CYS A 214 19.30 -6.84 -16.01
C CYS A 214 20.76 -7.36 -16.06
N GLU A 215 21.50 -7.21 -14.96
CA GLU A 215 22.88 -7.70 -14.83
C GLU A 215 22.97 -9.23 -15.07
N GLY A 216 22.08 -9.99 -14.43
CA GLY A 216 22.07 -11.44 -14.55
C GLY A 216 21.67 -11.97 -15.93
N LEU A 217 20.91 -11.20 -16.71
CA LEU A 217 20.45 -11.54 -18.06
C LEU A 217 21.22 -10.83 -19.16
N ASN A 218 22.26 -10.04 -18.83
CA ASN A 218 23.06 -9.22 -19.74
C ASN A 218 22.20 -8.25 -20.58
N ILE A 219 21.23 -7.58 -19.94
CA ILE A 219 20.40 -6.54 -20.53
C ILE A 219 20.90 -5.19 -20.03
N PRO A 220 21.25 -4.23 -20.88
CA PRO A 220 21.55 -2.87 -20.43
C PRO A 220 20.34 -2.28 -19.67
N LEU A 221 20.57 -1.63 -18.53
CA LEU A 221 19.47 -1.16 -17.66
C LEU A 221 18.53 -0.21 -18.40
N ILE A 222 19.09 0.63 -19.29
CA ILE A 222 18.31 1.58 -20.09
C ILE A 222 17.36 0.92 -21.09
N ASP A 223 17.66 -0.32 -21.51
CA ASP A 223 16.88 -1.11 -22.46
C ASP A 223 15.76 -1.92 -21.78
N TRP A 224 15.66 -1.85 -20.45
CA TRP A 224 14.56 -2.48 -19.73
C TRP A 224 13.22 -1.85 -20.09
N LYS A 225 12.30 -2.65 -20.64
CA LYS A 225 11.01 -2.17 -21.18
C LYS A 225 9.85 -2.32 -20.22
N ASN A 226 9.85 -3.40 -19.42
CA ASN A 226 8.70 -3.71 -18.55
C ASN A 226 8.74 -2.90 -17.25
N THR A 227 8.19 -1.71 -17.28
CA THR A 227 8.06 -0.84 -16.10
C THR A 227 6.97 -1.29 -15.13
N ARG A 228 6.16 -2.30 -15.52
CA ARG A 228 5.07 -2.86 -14.70
C ARG A 228 5.43 -4.19 -14.03
N LEU A 229 6.71 -4.64 -14.14
CA LEU A 229 7.14 -5.87 -13.49
C LEU A 229 6.83 -5.87 -11.98
N LEU A 230 7.11 -4.77 -11.32
CA LEU A 230 6.78 -4.55 -9.90
C LEU A 230 6.07 -3.21 -9.77
N THR A 231 4.78 -3.26 -9.44
CA THR A 231 3.95 -2.08 -9.21
C THR A 231 3.43 -2.05 -7.78
N ILE A 232 3.14 -0.87 -7.28
CA ILE A 232 2.62 -0.68 -5.92
C ILE A 232 1.18 -0.18 -6.03
N GLY A 233 0.25 -0.90 -5.39
CA GLY A 233 -1.10 -0.45 -5.11
C GLY A 233 -1.16 0.21 -3.74
N PHE A 234 -2.07 1.17 -3.57
CA PHE A 234 -2.21 1.92 -2.34
C PHE A 234 -3.69 2.07 -1.99
N TRP A 235 -4.11 1.57 -0.82
CA TRP A 235 -5.50 1.60 -0.39
C TRP A 235 -5.82 2.69 0.64
N PRO A 236 -4.89 3.11 1.53
CA PRO A 236 -5.20 4.18 2.49
C PRO A 236 -5.63 5.46 1.78
N GLY A 237 -6.77 6.00 2.20
CA GLY A 237 -7.39 7.16 1.55
C GLY A 237 -8.19 6.88 0.28
N GLY A 238 -8.19 5.65 -0.24
CA GLY A 238 -9.00 5.21 -1.39
C GLY A 238 -10.05 4.15 -1.04
N ASP A 239 -9.79 3.36 0.02
CA ASP A 239 -10.70 2.31 0.48
C ASP A 239 -11.81 2.88 1.35
N ARG A 240 -13.01 2.98 0.76
CA ARG A 240 -14.24 3.50 1.40
C ARG A 240 -15.10 2.39 1.97
N ASP A 241 -14.73 1.14 1.73
CA ASP A 241 -15.51 -0.01 2.19
C ASP A 241 -15.45 -0.11 3.72
N GLY A 242 -16.62 0.11 4.35
CA GLY A 242 -16.73 0.11 5.81
C GLY A 242 -16.08 1.29 6.54
N ASN A 243 -15.44 2.25 5.84
CA ASN A 243 -14.81 3.41 6.46
C ASN A 243 -15.41 4.75 6.01
N PRO A 244 -16.35 5.34 6.78
CA PRO A 244 -17.02 6.59 6.42
C PRO A 244 -16.09 7.81 6.47
N PHE A 245 -14.89 7.70 7.04
CA PHE A 245 -13.93 8.79 7.13
C PHE A 245 -13.07 8.95 5.88
N VAL A 246 -13.14 7.99 4.93
CA VAL A 246 -12.46 8.11 3.64
C VAL A 246 -13.34 8.94 2.69
N THR A 247 -13.20 10.25 2.78
CA THR A 247 -13.89 11.22 1.92
C THR A 247 -13.10 11.52 0.65
N THR A 248 -13.75 12.17 -0.33
CA THR A 248 -13.07 12.62 -1.56
C THR A 248 -11.90 13.56 -1.27
N ASP A 249 -12.04 14.45 -0.30
CA ASP A 249 -10.96 15.37 0.09
C ASP A 249 -9.74 14.62 0.62
N ILE A 250 -9.96 13.58 1.43
CA ILE A 250 -8.89 12.69 1.90
C ILE A 250 -8.24 11.96 0.72
N THR A 251 -9.03 11.43 -0.21
CA THR A 251 -8.53 10.73 -1.41
C THR A 251 -7.61 11.63 -2.23
N VAL A 252 -8.03 12.87 -2.51
CA VAL A 252 -7.22 13.84 -3.26
C VAL A 252 -5.94 14.19 -2.50
N ARG A 253 -6.04 14.49 -1.20
CA ARG A 253 -4.86 14.80 -0.36
C ARG A 253 -3.85 13.66 -0.32
N VAL A 254 -4.32 12.40 -0.30
CA VAL A 254 -3.43 11.23 -0.34
C VAL A 254 -2.75 11.12 -1.70
N ALA A 255 -3.47 11.34 -2.81
CA ALA A 255 -2.87 11.37 -4.14
C ALA A 255 -1.80 12.45 -4.27
N ASP A 256 -2.05 13.65 -3.73
CA ASP A 256 -1.08 14.76 -3.69
C ASP A 256 0.15 14.38 -2.84
N LYS A 257 -0.07 13.71 -1.69
CA LYS A 257 1.02 13.24 -0.83
C LYS A 257 1.91 12.22 -1.52
N LEU A 258 1.33 11.24 -2.23
CA LEU A 258 2.09 10.27 -3.02
C LEU A 258 2.95 10.96 -4.09
N ARG A 259 2.37 11.93 -4.81
CA ARG A 259 3.09 12.73 -5.80
C ARG A 259 4.24 13.53 -5.18
N GLU A 260 3.97 14.24 -4.09
CA GLU A 260 4.99 14.98 -3.35
C GLU A 260 6.15 14.09 -2.93
N SER A 261 5.84 12.91 -2.39
CA SER A 261 6.83 11.95 -1.89
C SER A 261 7.76 11.45 -3.00
N ILE A 262 7.23 11.08 -4.17
CA ILE A 262 8.08 10.63 -5.27
C ILE A 262 8.94 11.75 -5.85
N LEU A 263 8.40 12.95 -5.99
CA LEU A 263 9.17 14.10 -6.48
C LEU A 263 10.31 14.48 -5.52
N LYS A 264 10.11 14.32 -4.21
CA LYS A 264 11.19 14.49 -3.20
C LYS A 264 12.27 13.40 -3.35
N CYS A 265 11.89 12.17 -3.70
CA CYS A 265 12.86 11.11 -4.01
C CYS A 265 13.69 11.47 -5.25
N TYR A 266 13.07 11.91 -6.34
CA TYR A 266 13.79 12.36 -7.54
C TYR A 266 14.69 13.55 -7.26
N TYR A 267 14.22 14.52 -6.48
CA TYR A 267 15.04 15.67 -6.07
C TYR A 267 16.29 15.24 -5.29
N ARG A 268 16.16 14.25 -4.37
CA ARG A 268 17.32 13.69 -3.63
C ARG A 268 18.34 13.06 -4.59
N ASP A 269 17.89 12.28 -5.57
CA ASP A 269 18.77 11.65 -6.55
C ASP A 269 19.43 12.69 -7.47
N LEU A 270 18.68 13.70 -7.93
CA LEU A 270 19.23 14.82 -8.72
C LEU A 270 20.29 15.61 -7.95
N ARG A 271 20.14 15.82 -6.65
CA ARG A 271 21.19 16.43 -5.81
C ARG A 271 22.46 15.59 -5.76
N ILE A 272 22.34 14.26 -5.74
CA ILE A 272 23.49 13.36 -5.81
C ILE A 272 24.16 13.50 -7.18
N LEU A 273 23.38 13.47 -8.26
CA LEU A 273 23.88 13.66 -9.63
C LEU A 273 24.57 15.01 -9.81
N ARG A 274 23.99 16.12 -9.33
CA ARG A 274 24.61 17.45 -9.39
C ARG A 274 26.00 17.48 -8.75
N ARG A 275 26.18 16.76 -7.65
CA ARG A 275 27.50 16.68 -6.97
C ARG A 275 28.52 15.84 -7.72
N ARG A 276 28.08 14.95 -8.60
CA ARG A 276 28.94 14.05 -9.40
C ARG A 276 29.17 14.58 -10.81
N LEU A 277 28.12 15.13 -11.43
CA LEU A 277 28.13 15.59 -12.82
C LEU A 277 28.52 17.09 -12.89
N THR A 278 29.77 17.40 -12.56
CA THR A 278 30.30 18.77 -12.57
C THR A 278 30.94 19.17 -13.91
N PHE A 279 30.67 18.36 -14.96
CA PHE A 279 31.30 18.48 -16.27
C PHE A 279 30.72 19.64 -17.08
N GLN A 280 31.55 20.23 -17.95
CA GLN A 280 31.13 21.29 -18.86
C GLN A 280 30.03 20.80 -19.80
N GLY A 281 28.98 21.60 -19.97
CA GLY A 281 27.80 21.23 -20.76
C GLY A 281 26.75 20.41 -20.02
N VAL A 282 27.13 19.60 -19.02
CA VAL A 282 26.22 18.72 -18.26
C VAL A 282 25.73 19.38 -16.97
N HIS A 283 26.62 20.04 -16.24
CA HIS A 283 26.33 20.60 -14.91
C HIS A 283 25.15 21.59 -14.91
N SER A 284 25.09 22.49 -15.86
CA SER A 284 24.00 23.45 -15.98
C SER A 284 22.67 22.82 -16.28
N LEU A 285 22.65 21.74 -17.07
CA LEU A 285 21.42 20.99 -17.38
C LEU A 285 20.88 20.28 -16.13
N ILE A 286 21.74 19.61 -15.37
CA ILE A 286 21.34 18.96 -14.12
C ILE A 286 20.81 19.98 -13.10
N ILE A 287 21.41 21.16 -12.97
CA ILE A 287 20.90 22.24 -12.11
C ILE A 287 19.49 22.66 -12.56
N ALA A 288 19.28 22.84 -13.85
CA ALA A 288 18.00 23.27 -14.39
C ALA A 288 16.90 22.19 -14.14
N ILE A 289 17.24 20.92 -14.35
CA ILE A 289 16.32 19.78 -14.06
C ILE A 289 16.01 19.69 -12.56
N GLU A 290 17.04 19.79 -11.72
CA GLU A 290 16.89 19.78 -10.26
C GLU A 290 15.94 20.90 -9.79
N GLN A 291 16.12 22.13 -10.32
CA GLN A 291 15.27 23.26 -9.98
C GLN A 291 13.80 23.04 -10.37
N LYS A 292 13.56 22.52 -11.56
CA LYS A 292 12.20 22.18 -12.03
C LYS A 292 11.53 21.14 -11.13
N VAL A 293 12.25 20.07 -10.76
CA VAL A 293 11.72 19.03 -9.86
C VAL A 293 11.51 19.59 -8.45
N TYR A 294 12.39 20.49 -7.96
CA TYR A 294 12.19 21.20 -6.69
C TYR A 294 10.89 22.01 -6.69
N GLU A 295 10.65 22.78 -7.74
CA GLU A 295 9.41 23.56 -7.87
C GLU A 295 8.17 22.68 -7.82
N MET A 296 8.17 21.55 -8.51
CA MET A 296 7.06 20.59 -8.44
C MET A 296 6.89 19.98 -7.06
N ALA A 297 7.98 19.66 -6.36
CA ALA A 297 7.96 18.95 -5.07
C ALA A 297 7.58 19.85 -3.89
N TYR A 298 7.95 21.13 -3.93
CA TYR A 298 7.86 22.01 -2.75
C TYR A 298 6.96 23.22 -2.95
N THR A 299 6.77 23.67 -4.19
CA THR A 299 5.90 24.81 -4.53
C THR A 299 4.62 24.39 -5.24
N HIS A 300 4.48 23.11 -5.56
CA HIS A 300 3.37 22.53 -6.32
C HIS A 300 3.13 23.18 -7.69
N HIS A 301 4.16 23.86 -8.23
CA HIS A 301 4.08 24.45 -9.56
C HIS A 301 4.26 23.35 -10.63
N PRO A 302 3.28 23.13 -11.54
CA PRO A 302 3.34 22.08 -12.55
C PRO A 302 4.29 22.47 -13.69
N VAL A 303 5.55 22.05 -13.62
CA VAL A 303 6.57 22.33 -14.63
C VAL A 303 6.58 21.26 -15.73
N TYR A 304 6.57 19.98 -15.32
CA TYR A 304 6.52 18.87 -16.25
C TYR A 304 5.08 18.37 -16.43
N SER A 305 4.63 18.29 -17.69
CA SER A 305 3.30 17.76 -18.03
C SER A 305 3.21 16.23 -17.89
N SER A 306 4.33 15.53 -18.00
CA SER A 306 4.40 14.08 -17.82
C SER A 306 5.80 13.63 -17.37
N PRO A 307 5.93 12.44 -16.76
CA PRO A 307 7.23 11.85 -16.42
C PRO A 307 8.14 11.64 -17.64
N LEU A 308 7.56 11.44 -18.83
CA LEU A 308 8.32 11.22 -20.07
C LEU A 308 9.14 12.47 -20.47
N VAL A 309 8.58 13.67 -20.28
CA VAL A 309 9.32 14.90 -20.56
C VAL A 309 10.55 15.03 -19.67
N LEU A 310 10.45 14.66 -18.40
CA LEU A 310 11.60 14.61 -17.49
C LEU A 310 12.61 13.54 -17.93
N VAL A 311 12.15 12.37 -18.37
CA VAL A 311 13.02 11.31 -18.90
C VAL A 311 13.76 11.81 -20.16
N ASP A 312 13.09 12.51 -21.07
CA ASP A 312 13.72 13.02 -22.30
C ASP A 312 14.84 14.02 -22.01
N GLU A 313 14.66 14.92 -21.03
CA GLU A 313 15.74 15.82 -20.59
C GLU A 313 16.94 15.04 -20.00
N LEU A 314 16.67 14.00 -19.19
CA LEU A 314 17.73 13.14 -18.64
C LEU A 314 18.42 12.29 -19.73
N MET A 315 17.69 11.85 -20.75
CA MET A 315 18.25 11.14 -21.90
C MET A 315 19.18 12.05 -22.72
N HIS A 316 18.89 13.36 -22.81
CA HIS A 316 19.82 14.31 -23.42
C HIS A 316 21.11 14.41 -22.60
N VAL A 317 21.02 14.51 -21.28
CA VAL A 317 22.21 14.48 -20.40
C VAL A 317 23.00 13.17 -20.58
N ARG A 318 22.29 12.03 -20.68
CA ARG A 318 22.90 10.72 -20.93
C ARG A 318 23.73 10.69 -22.23
N ALA A 319 23.20 11.27 -23.29
CA ALA A 319 23.90 11.32 -24.58
C ALA A 319 25.21 12.14 -24.47
N LEU A 320 25.19 13.27 -23.77
CA LEU A 320 26.39 14.07 -23.51
C LEU A 320 27.44 13.31 -22.68
N LEU A 321 27.01 12.59 -21.65
CA LEU A 321 27.93 11.76 -20.84
C LEU A 321 28.63 10.68 -21.68
N LEU A 322 27.92 10.04 -22.59
CA LEU A 322 28.50 9.01 -23.47
C LEU A 322 29.43 9.59 -24.53
N ASN A 323 29.07 10.74 -25.13
CA ASN A 323 29.81 11.29 -26.24
C ASN A 323 31.05 12.07 -25.77
N ASP A 324 30.92 12.84 -24.69
CA ASP A 324 31.91 13.84 -24.30
C ASP A 324 32.63 13.53 -22.97
N HIS A 325 32.12 12.55 -22.19
CA HIS A 325 32.61 12.29 -20.83
C HIS A 325 32.77 10.78 -20.49
N GLU A 326 33.02 9.95 -21.51
CA GLU A 326 33.33 8.50 -21.35
C GLU A 326 32.30 7.70 -20.52
N GLY A 327 31.06 8.20 -20.40
CA GLY A 327 30.00 7.59 -19.59
C GLY A 327 30.23 7.65 -18.08
N LEU A 328 31.04 8.57 -17.59
CA LEU A 328 31.35 8.69 -16.15
C LEU A 328 30.08 8.97 -15.33
N PHE A 329 29.82 8.15 -14.29
CA PHE A 329 28.60 8.16 -13.46
C PHE A 329 27.29 7.88 -14.19
N LEU A 330 27.35 7.25 -15.39
CA LEU A 330 26.18 6.91 -16.19
C LEU A 330 25.19 6.02 -15.42
N GLU A 331 25.71 5.12 -14.60
CA GLU A 331 24.88 4.20 -13.80
C GLU A 331 23.91 4.92 -12.85
N LEU A 332 24.33 6.04 -12.23
CA LEU A 332 23.49 6.84 -11.34
C LEU A 332 22.36 7.52 -12.12
N LEU A 333 22.66 7.96 -13.34
CA LEU A 333 21.67 8.58 -14.22
C LEU A 333 20.67 7.54 -14.75
N ASP A 334 21.16 6.38 -15.19
CA ASP A 334 20.32 5.28 -15.69
C ASP A 334 19.39 4.74 -14.58
N ASP A 335 19.85 4.69 -13.32
CA ASP A 335 19.02 4.37 -12.18
C ASP A 335 17.87 5.35 -11.96
N LEU A 336 18.15 6.65 -12.04
CA LEU A 336 17.12 7.66 -11.90
C LEU A 336 16.09 7.57 -13.05
N ILE A 337 16.56 7.40 -14.28
CA ILE A 337 15.70 7.24 -15.46
C ILE A 337 14.79 6.01 -15.28
N LEU A 338 15.35 4.89 -14.83
CA LEU A 338 14.57 3.68 -14.55
C LEU A 338 13.48 3.93 -13.51
N ARG A 339 13.83 4.57 -12.38
CA ARG A 339 12.88 4.88 -11.30
C ARG A 339 11.76 5.80 -11.77
N ILE A 340 12.07 6.81 -12.58
CA ILE A 340 11.05 7.70 -13.15
C ILE A 340 10.11 6.92 -14.09
N ARG A 341 10.64 6.01 -14.89
CA ARG A 341 9.82 5.15 -15.77
C ARG A 341 8.91 4.21 -14.99
N ILE A 342 9.33 3.71 -13.82
CA ILE A 342 8.56 2.81 -12.96
C ILE A 342 7.49 3.57 -12.15
N PHE A 343 7.90 4.61 -11.45
CA PHE A 343 7.06 5.28 -10.45
C PHE A 343 6.30 6.49 -11.00
N GLY A 344 6.66 6.98 -12.18
CA GLY A 344 6.03 8.17 -12.76
C GLY A 344 5.98 9.35 -11.81
N PHE A 345 4.85 10.06 -11.79
CA PHE A 345 4.56 11.09 -10.78
C PHE A 345 3.55 10.61 -9.72
N HIS A 346 3.20 9.34 -9.72
CA HIS A 346 2.19 8.79 -8.81
C HIS A 346 2.76 8.00 -7.63
N PHE A 347 3.99 7.51 -7.72
CA PHE A 347 4.67 6.63 -6.75
C PHE A 347 3.98 5.28 -6.56
N ALA A 348 2.74 5.28 -6.10
CA ALA A 348 1.89 4.13 -5.96
C ALA A 348 0.50 4.44 -6.53
N SER A 349 -0.16 3.42 -7.08
CA SER A 349 -1.48 3.55 -7.68
C SER A 349 -2.55 3.52 -6.60
N LEU A 350 -3.23 4.63 -6.41
CA LEU A 350 -4.33 4.74 -5.46
C LEU A 350 -5.56 4.03 -6.02
N ASP A 351 -6.04 2.99 -5.35
CA ASP A 351 -7.26 2.28 -5.72
C ASP A 351 -8.45 2.87 -4.98
N ILE A 352 -9.52 3.18 -5.71
CA ILE A 352 -10.81 3.53 -5.10
C ILE A 352 -11.57 2.22 -4.87
N ARG A 353 -12.06 2.01 -3.66
CA ARG A 353 -12.84 0.83 -3.31
C ARG A 353 -14.15 1.22 -2.61
N GLN A 354 -15.28 0.62 -3.04
CA GLN A 354 -16.59 0.87 -2.47
C GLN A 354 -17.49 -0.36 -2.61
N ASP A 355 -18.40 -0.54 -1.64
CA ASP A 355 -19.40 -1.61 -1.61
C ASP A 355 -20.47 -1.43 -2.71
N SER A 356 -20.83 -2.52 -3.39
CA SER A 356 -21.86 -2.56 -4.44
C SER A 356 -23.22 -2.05 -3.99
N ARG A 357 -23.59 -2.31 -2.73
CA ARG A 357 -24.87 -1.83 -2.13
C ARG A 357 -24.94 -0.32 -2.06
N LYS A 358 -23.78 0.36 -1.90
CA LYS A 358 -23.73 1.82 -1.95
C LYS A 358 -24.00 2.35 -3.37
N HIS A 359 -23.50 1.67 -4.38
CA HIS A 359 -23.81 2.01 -5.77
C HIS A 359 -25.27 1.80 -6.12
N GLU A 360 -25.89 0.72 -5.63
CA GLU A 360 -27.32 0.50 -5.80
C GLU A 360 -28.16 1.65 -5.19
N GLN A 361 -27.79 2.08 -3.97
CA GLN A 361 -28.45 3.23 -3.33
C GLN A 361 -28.28 4.51 -4.16
N VAL A 362 -27.07 4.78 -4.64
CA VAL A 362 -26.78 5.94 -5.50
C VAL A 362 -27.63 5.90 -6.76
N TRP A 363 -27.72 4.74 -7.43
CA TRP A 363 -28.53 4.59 -8.63
C TRP A 363 -30.02 4.72 -8.37
N LYS A 364 -30.55 4.30 -7.22
CA LYS A 364 -31.94 4.57 -6.81
C LYS A 364 -32.19 6.07 -6.70
N THR A 365 -31.32 6.79 -5.99
CA THR A 365 -31.42 8.25 -5.85
C THR A 365 -31.35 8.97 -7.20
N LEU A 366 -30.44 8.55 -8.09
CA LEU A 366 -30.32 9.10 -9.44
C LEU A 366 -31.59 8.82 -10.26
N ASN A 367 -32.09 7.59 -10.22
CA ASN A 367 -33.28 7.20 -10.94
C ASN A 367 -34.52 7.98 -10.52
N ASP A 368 -34.69 8.27 -9.23
CA ASP A 368 -35.81 9.10 -8.74
C ASP A 368 -35.78 10.51 -9.36
N LYS A 369 -34.60 11.10 -9.45
CA LYS A 369 -34.42 12.42 -10.11
C LYS A 369 -34.64 12.36 -11.63
N LEU A 370 -34.14 11.29 -12.26
CA LEU A 370 -34.34 11.05 -13.70
C LEU A 370 -35.82 10.81 -14.02
N THR A 371 -36.55 10.11 -13.16
CA THR A 371 -37.99 9.86 -13.31
C THR A 371 -38.79 11.15 -13.24
N GLN A 372 -38.45 12.09 -12.36
CA GLN A 372 -39.04 13.45 -12.33
C GLN A 372 -38.85 14.19 -13.66
N GLN A 373 -37.76 13.89 -14.39
CA GLN A 373 -37.48 14.46 -15.73
C GLN A 373 -38.02 13.58 -16.88
N LYS A 374 -38.79 12.54 -16.59
CA LYS A 374 -39.29 11.53 -17.56
C LYS A 374 -38.17 10.78 -18.31
N LYS A 375 -37.01 10.59 -17.69
CA LYS A 375 -35.82 9.91 -18.23
C LYS A 375 -35.40 8.74 -17.36
N GLY A 376 -36.11 8.45 -16.27
CA GLY A 376 -35.79 7.34 -15.34
C GLY A 376 -36.30 6.01 -15.84
N LEU A 377 -35.80 4.95 -15.21
CA LEU A 377 -36.22 3.57 -15.39
C LEU A 377 -37.42 3.26 -14.49
N ASP A 378 -38.26 2.33 -14.90
CA ASP A 378 -39.19 1.65 -13.98
C ASP A 378 -38.35 0.70 -13.10
N TRP A 379 -37.89 1.22 -11.95
CA TRP A 379 -36.95 0.55 -11.08
C TRP A 379 -37.44 -0.81 -10.59
N LYS A 380 -38.76 -0.95 -10.31
CA LYS A 380 -39.33 -2.24 -9.88
C LYS A 380 -39.28 -3.29 -11.00
N SER A 381 -39.60 -2.89 -12.23
CA SER A 381 -39.50 -3.75 -13.39
C SER A 381 -38.03 -4.11 -13.70
N TRP A 382 -37.11 -3.15 -13.54
CA TRP A 382 -35.69 -3.33 -13.74
C TRP A 382 -35.08 -4.35 -12.73
N GLU A 383 -35.43 -4.25 -11.44
CA GLU A 383 -34.94 -5.19 -10.42
C GLU A 383 -35.39 -6.65 -10.70
N GLN A 384 -36.53 -6.85 -11.35
CA GLN A 384 -37.06 -8.16 -11.73
C GLN A 384 -36.61 -8.64 -13.10
N ALA A 385 -35.93 -7.81 -13.88
CA ALA A 385 -35.47 -8.14 -15.21
C ALA A 385 -34.29 -9.11 -15.16
N ASN A 386 -34.04 -9.81 -16.26
CA ASN A 386 -32.83 -10.61 -16.39
C ASN A 386 -31.58 -9.70 -16.43
N SER A 387 -30.43 -10.30 -16.17
CA SER A 387 -29.15 -9.62 -16.07
C SER A 387 -28.81 -8.79 -17.33
N GLN A 388 -29.03 -9.34 -18.53
CA GLN A 388 -28.76 -8.67 -19.79
C GLN A 388 -29.58 -7.38 -19.90
N LYS A 389 -30.89 -7.44 -19.66
CA LYS A 389 -31.77 -6.28 -19.73
C LYS A 389 -31.40 -5.23 -18.68
N GLN A 390 -31.02 -5.67 -17.46
CA GLN A 390 -30.53 -4.76 -16.42
C GLN A 390 -29.32 -3.97 -16.89
N MET A 391 -28.35 -4.61 -17.51
CA MET A 391 -27.14 -3.99 -18.02
C MET A 391 -27.43 -3.03 -19.17
N GLU A 392 -28.26 -3.45 -20.16
CA GLU A 392 -28.61 -2.65 -21.34
C GLU A 392 -29.35 -1.37 -20.95
N GLU A 393 -30.31 -1.46 -20.03
CA GLU A 393 -31.08 -0.31 -19.57
C GLU A 393 -30.21 0.70 -18.78
N LEU A 394 -29.27 0.23 -17.95
CA LEU A 394 -28.30 1.11 -17.30
C LEU A 394 -27.43 1.85 -18.32
N LEU A 395 -26.93 1.15 -19.33
CA LEU A 395 -26.09 1.73 -20.39
C LEU A 395 -26.85 2.74 -21.27
N ALA A 396 -28.17 2.65 -21.35
CA ALA A 396 -29.01 3.59 -22.10
C ALA A 396 -29.15 4.97 -21.41
N ILE A 397 -28.80 5.08 -20.12
CA ILE A 397 -28.82 6.34 -19.39
C ILE A 397 -27.67 7.23 -19.84
N THR A 398 -27.97 8.39 -20.44
CA THR A 398 -26.95 9.31 -20.97
C THR A 398 -26.89 10.66 -20.21
N THR A 399 -27.73 10.84 -19.20
CA THR A 399 -27.75 12.07 -18.42
C THR A 399 -26.58 12.10 -17.44
N ASN A 400 -25.72 13.13 -17.54
CA ASN A 400 -24.60 13.29 -16.62
C ASN A 400 -25.11 13.69 -15.23
N PRO A 401 -24.78 12.91 -14.19
CA PRO A 401 -25.27 13.14 -12.83
C PRO A 401 -24.87 14.47 -12.20
N VAL A 402 -23.77 15.09 -12.65
CA VAL A 402 -23.29 16.39 -12.15
C VAL A 402 -24.34 17.50 -12.32
N PHE A 403 -25.23 17.37 -13.33
CA PHE A 403 -26.31 18.34 -13.57
C PHE A 403 -27.57 18.07 -12.76
N LEU A 404 -27.55 17.07 -11.88
CA LEU A 404 -28.70 16.75 -11.02
C LEU A 404 -28.45 17.28 -9.61
N THR A 405 -29.41 17.98 -9.04
CA THR A 405 -29.37 18.31 -7.61
C THR A 405 -29.82 17.09 -6.82
N LEU A 406 -28.91 16.51 -6.09
CA LEU A 406 -29.18 15.34 -5.26
C LEU A 406 -29.37 15.77 -3.80
N ASP A 407 -30.37 15.19 -3.14
CA ASP A 407 -30.63 15.43 -1.72
C ASP A 407 -30.12 14.25 -0.85
N ASP A 408 -29.15 13.49 -1.37
CA ASP A 408 -28.53 12.34 -0.70
C ASP A 408 -27.01 12.55 -0.62
N PRO A 409 -26.48 12.78 0.58
CA PRO A 409 -25.05 12.98 0.78
C PRO A 409 -24.17 11.82 0.27
N LEU A 410 -24.67 10.58 0.30
CA LEU A 410 -23.93 9.43 -0.21
C LEU A 410 -23.82 9.50 -1.75
N ALA A 411 -24.90 9.86 -2.43
CA ALA A 411 -24.91 9.99 -3.89
C ALA A 411 -23.99 11.14 -4.33
N GLU A 412 -24.07 12.30 -3.68
CA GLU A 412 -23.19 13.44 -3.95
C GLU A 412 -21.72 13.08 -3.75
N GLU A 413 -21.38 12.45 -2.62
CA GLU A 413 -20.01 12.06 -2.30
C GLU A 413 -19.47 11.00 -3.25
N THR A 414 -20.31 10.05 -3.70
CA THR A 414 -19.91 9.03 -4.67
C THR A 414 -19.61 9.64 -6.04
N ILE A 415 -20.47 10.53 -6.52
CA ILE A 415 -20.26 11.25 -7.78
C ILE A 415 -19.00 12.11 -7.71
N ARG A 416 -18.81 12.83 -6.60
CA ARG A 416 -17.64 13.65 -6.35
C ARG A 416 -16.35 12.81 -6.35
N SER A 417 -16.39 11.62 -5.75
CA SER A 417 -15.23 10.73 -5.69
C SER A 417 -14.81 10.18 -7.04
N ILE A 418 -15.78 9.77 -7.87
CA ILE A 418 -15.49 9.31 -9.23
C ILE A 418 -14.99 10.48 -10.08
N SER A 419 -15.59 11.66 -9.96
CA SER A 419 -15.13 12.85 -10.68
C SER A 419 -13.71 13.27 -10.30
N ALA A 420 -13.32 13.09 -9.03
CA ALA A 420 -11.98 13.40 -8.55
C ALA A 420 -10.87 12.52 -9.18
N ILE A 421 -11.21 11.32 -9.66
CA ILE A 421 -10.25 10.44 -10.36
C ILE A 421 -9.63 11.19 -11.54
N LYS A 422 -10.42 11.94 -12.30
CA LYS A 422 -9.94 12.72 -13.45
C LYS A 422 -8.89 13.75 -13.03
N SER A 423 -9.12 14.50 -11.96
CA SER A 423 -8.17 15.50 -11.48
C SER A 423 -6.88 14.86 -10.93
N ILE A 424 -6.99 13.72 -10.27
CA ILE A 424 -5.83 12.95 -9.79
C ILE A 424 -5.01 12.46 -11.00
N GLN A 425 -5.65 11.90 -12.01
CA GLN A 425 -4.97 11.43 -13.22
C GLN A 425 -4.28 12.55 -14.00
N GLN A 426 -4.87 13.74 -14.04
CA GLN A 426 -4.26 14.92 -14.68
C GLN A 426 -2.95 15.33 -14.01
N GLN A 427 -2.84 15.17 -12.69
CA GLN A 427 -1.65 15.58 -11.94
C GLN A 427 -0.62 14.46 -11.79
N ASN A 428 -1.08 13.24 -11.52
CA ASN A 428 -0.23 12.09 -11.17
C ASN A 428 0.02 11.15 -12.36
N GLY A 429 -0.68 11.37 -13.49
CA GLY A 429 -0.76 10.43 -14.59
C GLY A 429 -1.88 9.39 -14.37
N GLU A 430 -2.32 8.75 -15.44
CA GLU A 430 -3.41 7.75 -15.40
C GLU A 430 -3.14 6.65 -14.37
N SER A 431 -1.92 6.12 -14.33
CA SER A 431 -1.51 5.08 -13.38
C SER A 431 -1.64 5.49 -11.91
N GLY A 432 -1.81 6.78 -11.62
CA GLY A 432 -1.97 7.30 -10.25
C GLY A 432 -3.30 6.90 -9.61
N CYS A 433 -4.37 6.77 -10.41
CA CYS A 433 -5.69 6.36 -9.92
C CYS A 433 -6.51 5.78 -11.08
N HIS A 434 -6.26 4.52 -11.44
CA HIS A 434 -6.89 3.90 -12.61
C HIS A 434 -7.69 2.64 -12.26
N ARG A 435 -7.90 2.34 -11.00
CA ARG A 435 -8.70 1.18 -10.57
C ARG A 435 -9.81 1.58 -9.62
N TYR A 436 -10.99 1.04 -9.90
CA TYR A 436 -12.16 1.11 -9.04
C TYR A 436 -12.56 -0.31 -8.66
N VAL A 437 -12.39 -0.66 -7.39
CA VAL A 437 -12.68 -2.00 -6.84
C VAL A 437 -14.08 -2.00 -6.24
N ILE A 438 -14.90 -2.95 -6.65
CA ILE A 438 -16.27 -3.11 -6.16
C ILE A 438 -16.29 -4.28 -5.18
N SER A 439 -16.37 -4.00 -3.87
CA SER A 439 -16.56 -5.04 -2.87
C SER A 439 -18.01 -5.57 -2.88
N ASN A 440 -18.19 -6.79 -2.35
CA ASN A 440 -19.49 -7.47 -2.33
C ASN A 440 -20.14 -7.53 -3.74
N CYS A 441 -19.35 -7.87 -4.77
CA CYS A 441 -19.84 -7.92 -6.14
C CYS A 441 -20.53 -9.27 -6.42
N GLN A 442 -21.88 -9.27 -6.55
CA GLN A 442 -22.70 -10.48 -6.65
C GLN A 442 -23.43 -10.66 -7.98
N LYS A 443 -23.42 -9.63 -8.85
CA LYS A 443 -24.10 -9.65 -10.15
C LYS A 443 -23.44 -8.73 -11.15
N PRO A 444 -23.55 -8.97 -12.48
CA PRO A 444 -22.98 -8.14 -13.52
C PRO A 444 -23.43 -6.67 -13.46
N ALA A 445 -24.68 -6.44 -13.06
CA ALA A 445 -25.23 -5.09 -12.91
C ALA A 445 -24.41 -4.20 -11.95
N HIS A 446 -23.76 -4.76 -10.90
CA HIS A 446 -22.90 -4.01 -9.99
C HIS A 446 -21.70 -3.40 -10.72
N VAL A 447 -21.11 -4.15 -11.66
CA VAL A 447 -20.00 -3.66 -12.48
C VAL A 447 -20.48 -2.56 -13.44
N ILE A 448 -21.62 -2.79 -14.09
CA ILE A 448 -22.18 -1.83 -15.06
C ILE A 448 -22.67 -0.55 -14.40
N GLN A 449 -23.15 -0.61 -13.16
CA GLN A 449 -23.48 0.59 -12.38
C GLN A 449 -22.27 1.51 -12.23
N VAL A 450 -21.12 0.98 -11.85
CA VAL A 450 -19.89 1.77 -11.72
C VAL A 450 -19.35 2.18 -13.08
N PHE A 451 -19.35 1.27 -14.05
CA PHE A 451 -18.90 1.55 -15.41
C PHE A 451 -19.67 2.70 -16.06
N GLN A 452 -21.02 2.66 -15.99
CA GLN A 452 -21.85 3.70 -16.58
C GLN A 452 -21.69 5.03 -15.84
N LEU A 453 -21.66 5.00 -14.50
CA LEU A 453 -21.47 6.22 -13.71
C LEU A 453 -20.11 6.87 -14.03
N ALA A 454 -19.05 6.10 -14.06
CA ALA A 454 -17.71 6.58 -14.44
C ALA A 454 -17.65 7.07 -15.89
N SER A 455 -18.32 6.36 -16.82
CA SER A 455 -18.40 6.78 -18.22
C SER A 455 -19.08 8.15 -18.39
N LEU A 456 -20.13 8.41 -17.62
CA LEU A 456 -20.84 9.69 -17.64
C LEU A 456 -20.04 10.85 -17.02
N LEU A 457 -19.13 10.54 -16.06
CA LEU A 457 -18.43 11.55 -15.27
C LEU A 457 -17.03 11.88 -15.80
N ILE A 458 -16.26 10.87 -16.22
CA ILE A 458 -14.83 11.05 -16.50
C ILE A 458 -14.37 10.54 -17.87
N SER A 459 -15.26 9.91 -18.68
CA SER A 459 -14.89 9.47 -20.04
C SER A 459 -14.59 10.65 -20.95
N GLU A 460 -13.56 10.53 -21.78
CA GLU A 460 -13.22 11.48 -22.84
C GLU A 460 -13.12 10.75 -24.19
N ASN A 461 -13.81 11.27 -25.21
CA ASN A 461 -13.81 10.70 -26.54
C ASN A 461 -14.13 9.19 -26.55
N HIS A 462 -15.09 8.76 -25.74
CA HIS A 462 -15.46 7.35 -25.55
C HIS A 462 -14.37 6.44 -24.95
N HIS A 463 -13.32 7.04 -24.39
CA HIS A 463 -12.30 6.33 -23.64
C HIS A 463 -12.49 6.60 -22.14
N LEU A 464 -12.69 5.53 -21.37
CA LEU A 464 -12.75 5.57 -19.90
C LEU A 464 -11.40 5.11 -19.35
N PRO A 465 -10.58 6.00 -18.75
CA PRO A 465 -9.26 5.66 -18.23
C PRO A 465 -9.35 5.02 -16.82
N LEU A 466 -10.17 3.98 -16.68
CA LEU A 466 -10.47 3.34 -15.39
C LEU A 466 -10.75 1.85 -15.58
N ASP A 467 -10.06 1.01 -14.83
CA ASP A 467 -10.33 -0.42 -14.73
C ASP A 467 -11.39 -0.65 -13.64
N ILE A 468 -12.49 -1.29 -13.98
CA ILE A 468 -13.54 -1.65 -13.03
C ILE A 468 -13.30 -3.09 -12.57
N VAL A 469 -13.00 -3.27 -11.29
CA VAL A 469 -12.53 -4.55 -10.74
C VAL A 469 -13.57 -5.11 -9.77
N PRO A 470 -14.32 -6.15 -10.15
CA PRO A 470 -15.21 -6.85 -9.21
C PRO A 470 -14.39 -7.65 -8.19
N LEU A 471 -14.81 -7.61 -6.92
CA LEU A 471 -14.24 -8.42 -5.86
C LEU A 471 -15.28 -9.45 -5.39
N PHE A 472 -14.91 -10.73 -5.47
CA PHE A 472 -15.69 -11.86 -5.03
C PHE A 472 -15.16 -12.34 -3.68
N GLU A 473 -15.92 -12.16 -2.60
CA GLU A 473 -15.41 -12.28 -1.22
C GLU A 473 -15.91 -13.56 -0.52
N THR A 474 -17.12 -13.99 -0.83
CA THR A 474 -17.70 -15.20 -0.23
C THR A 474 -17.49 -16.43 -1.11
N ILE A 475 -17.69 -17.62 -0.55
CA ILE A 475 -17.67 -18.90 -1.30
C ILE A 475 -18.69 -18.86 -2.44
N ASP A 476 -19.88 -18.33 -2.17
CA ASP A 476 -20.97 -18.24 -3.15
C ASP A 476 -20.62 -17.23 -4.26
N ASP A 477 -20.02 -16.09 -3.92
CA ASP A 477 -19.56 -15.11 -4.91
C ASP A 477 -18.50 -15.73 -5.83
N LEU A 478 -17.53 -16.48 -5.26
CA LEU A 478 -16.50 -17.17 -6.03
C LEU A 478 -17.08 -18.27 -6.93
N ALA A 479 -18.10 -18.99 -6.48
CA ALA A 479 -18.79 -19.99 -7.28
C ALA A 479 -19.51 -19.38 -8.49
N ASN A 480 -20.10 -18.18 -8.32
CA ASN A 480 -20.84 -17.47 -9.35
C ASN A 480 -19.95 -16.57 -10.24
N ALA A 481 -18.71 -16.30 -9.82
CA ALA A 481 -17.78 -15.39 -10.54
C ALA A 481 -17.59 -15.74 -12.04
N PRO A 482 -17.42 -17.01 -12.44
CA PRO A 482 -17.28 -17.35 -13.87
C PRO A 482 -18.47 -16.95 -14.72
N GLU A 483 -19.71 -17.11 -14.19
CA GLU A 483 -20.93 -16.73 -14.91
C GLU A 483 -21.05 -15.21 -15.01
N ILE A 484 -20.84 -14.49 -13.90
CA ILE A 484 -20.84 -13.03 -13.86
C ILE A 484 -19.84 -12.44 -14.87
N MET A 485 -18.61 -12.95 -14.88
CA MET A 485 -17.58 -12.48 -15.79
C MET A 485 -17.88 -12.85 -17.26
N SER A 486 -18.46 -14.03 -17.50
CA SER A 486 -18.87 -14.42 -18.84
C SER A 486 -19.94 -13.47 -19.39
N GLU A 487 -20.96 -13.11 -18.62
CA GLU A 487 -21.99 -12.16 -19.04
C GLU A 487 -21.40 -10.79 -19.36
N LEU A 488 -20.48 -10.29 -18.53
CA LEU A 488 -19.77 -9.03 -18.76
C LEU A 488 -18.94 -9.05 -20.05
N TYR A 489 -18.20 -10.13 -20.31
CA TYR A 489 -17.39 -10.25 -21.53
C TYR A 489 -18.23 -10.40 -22.81
N HIS A 490 -19.47 -10.85 -22.71
CA HIS A 490 -20.41 -10.90 -23.84
C HIS A 490 -21.11 -9.57 -24.10
N LEU A 491 -21.05 -8.61 -23.15
CA LEU A 491 -21.67 -7.31 -23.30
C LEU A 491 -20.81 -6.40 -24.21
N PRO A 492 -21.32 -5.99 -25.41
CA PRO A 492 -20.47 -5.30 -26.39
C PRO A 492 -19.81 -4.01 -25.87
N ALA A 493 -20.52 -3.23 -25.06
CA ALA A 493 -20.00 -1.97 -24.51
C ALA A 493 -18.82 -2.23 -23.54
N TYR A 494 -18.95 -3.23 -22.67
CA TYR A 494 -17.90 -3.60 -21.72
C TYR A 494 -16.70 -4.23 -22.42
N ARG A 495 -16.94 -5.13 -23.38
CA ARG A 495 -15.87 -5.73 -24.21
C ARG A 495 -15.08 -4.68 -24.97
N ARG A 496 -15.74 -3.68 -25.57
CA ARG A 496 -15.06 -2.57 -26.22
C ARG A 496 -14.19 -1.77 -25.24
N HIS A 497 -14.68 -1.56 -24.02
CA HIS A 497 -13.91 -0.91 -22.97
C HIS A 497 -12.63 -1.71 -22.65
N LEU A 498 -12.72 -3.03 -22.44
CA LEU A 498 -11.55 -3.88 -22.19
C LEU A 498 -10.54 -3.79 -23.35
N GLN A 499 -10.99 -3.87 -24.60
CA GLN A 499 -10.10 -3.72 -25.76
C GLN A 499 -9.36 -2.38 -25.78
N LEU A 500 -10.04 -1.28 -25.41
CA LEU A 500 -9.40 0.04 -25.32
C LEU A 500 -8.43 0.13 -24.13
N ARG A 501 -8.60 -0.70 -23.11
CA ARG A 501 -7.67 -0.84 -21.97
C ARG A 501 -6.48 -1.73 -22.26
N GLY A 502 -6.43 -2.41 -23.41
CA GLY A 502 -5.29 -3.22 -23.86
C GLY A 502 -5.44 -4.71 -23.57
N GLU A 503 -6.67 -5.20 -23.41
CA GLU A 503 -7.00 -6.63 -23.31
C GLU A 503 -7.55 -7.21 -24.62
#